data_166846d27bc25cede620f22f3853a131
#
_entry.id   166846d27bc25cede620f22f3853a131
#
_cell.length_a   1.000
_cell.length_b   1.000
_cell.length_c   1.000
_cell.angle_alpha   90.00
_cell.angle_beta   90.00
_cell.angle_gamma   90.00
#
_symmetry.space_group_name_H-M   'P 1'
#
loop_
_entity.id
_entity.type
_entity.pdbx_description
1 polymer ?
#
loop_
_entity_poly.entity_id
_entity_poly.type
_entity_poly.pdbx_seq_one_letter_code
_entity_poly.pdbx_strand_id
1 'polypeptide(L)'
;MTRTSLSSMQLYSILDREFRELRPIHCRGCRIPLPFVRNPPDDVSANWSVGTVRECPAGCHLVIAELVTRMWTRYDMEPERPQ
;
A
#
# COMPACT_ATOMS: atom_id res chain seq x y z
N MET A 1 -7.43 -16.32 -8.47
CA MET A 1 -7.84 -15.06 -9.10
C MET A 1 -6.63 -14.27 -9.54
N THR A 2 -6.75 -13.65 -10.70
CA THR A 2 -5.64 -12.84 -11.24
C THR A 2 -5.68 -11.45 -10.64
N ARG A 3 -4.55 -10.97 -10.15
CA ARG A 3 -4.44 -9.59 -9.67
C ARG A 3 -4.30 -8.65 -10.86
N THR A 4 -4.84 -7.45 -10.70
CA THR A 4 -4.65 -6.39 -11.69
C THR A 4 -3.30 -5.71 -11.42
N SER A 5 -2.48 -5.56 -12.46
CA SER A 5 -1.19 -4.87 -12.33
C SER A 5 -1.38 -3.38 -12.51
N LEU A 6 -0.86 -2.60 -11.58
CA LEU A 6 -0.96 -1.14 -11.59
C LEU A 6 0.43 -0.53 -11.48
N SER A 7 0.60 0.67 -12.04
CA SER A 7 1.81 1.45 -11.81
C SER A 7 1.88 1.88 -10.34
N SER A 8 3.08 2.26 -9.87
CA SER A 8 3.26 2.73 -8.50
C SER A 8 2.36 3.93 -8.18
N MET A 9 2.19 4.83 -9.12
CA MET A 9 1.35 6.03 -8.92
C MET A 9 -0.14 5.68 -8.89
N GLN A 10 -0.58 4.77 -9.73
CA GLN A 10 -1.97 4.30 -9.70
C GLN A 10 -2.28 3.59 -8.39
N LEU A 11 -1.39 2.72 -7.96
CA LEU A 11 -1.55 1.99 -6.70
C LEU A 11 -1.53 2.95 -5.52
N TYR A 12 -0.61 3.93 -5.53
CA TYR A 12 -0.56 4.96 -4.50
C TYR A 12 -1.86 5.75 -4.42
N SER A 13 -2.42 6.14 -5.56
CA SER A 13 -3.67 6.90 -5.59
C SER A 13 -4.83 6.13 -4.94
N ILE A 14 -4.91 4.84 -5.21
CA ILE A 14 -5.93 3.99 -4.60
C ILE A 14 -5.72 3.88 -3.10
N LEU A 15 -4.49 3.61 -2.68
CA LEU A 15 -4.15 3.48 -1.27
C LEU A 15 -4.41 4.77 -0.50
N ASP A 16 -4.02 5.91 -1.06
CA ASP A 16 -4.21 7.20 -0.44
C ASP A 16 -5.69 7.53 -0.26
N ARG A 17 -6.49 7.28 -1.29
CA ARG A 17 -7.94 7.53 -1.23
C ARG A 17 -8.59 6.65 -0.16
N GLU A 18 -8.31 5.36 -0.18
CA GLU A 18 -8.88 4.43 0.79
C GLU A 18 -8.43 4.74 2.21
N PHE A 19 -7.17 5.12 2.39
CA PHE A 19 -6.66 5.50 3.70
C PHE A 19 -7.36 6.73 4.24
N ARG A 20 -7.58 7.73 3.40
CA ARG A 20 -8.29 8.95 3.83
C ARG A 20 -9.72 8.68 4.28
N GLU A 21 -10.38 7.70 3.68
CA GLU A 21 -11.73 7.30 4.06
C GLU A 21 -11.75 6.49 5.35
N LEU A 22 -10.73 5.68 5.60
CA LEU A 22 -10.70 4.76 6.73
C LEU A 22 -10.02 5.33 7.97
N ARG A 23 -9.14 6.30 7.81
CA ARG A 23 -8.33 6.80 8.92
C ARG A 23 -9.17 7.51 9.97
N PRO A 24 -8.89 7.26 11.28
CA PRO A 24 -9.50 8.04 12.35
C PRO A 24 -9.03 9.49 12.33
N ILE A 25 -9.74 10.36 13.07
CA ILE A 25 -9.41 11.78 13.15
C ILE A 25 -7.96 12.02 13.58
N HIS A 26 -7.46 11.25 14.55
CA HIS A 26 -6.09 11.41 15.04
C HIS A 26 -5.01 10.99 14.04
N CYS A 27 -5.41 10.36 12.93
CA CYS A 27 -4.50 9.99 11.85
C CYS A 27 -4.52 11.01 10.70
N ARG A 28 -5.14 12.15 10.88
CA ARG A 28 -5.33 13.15 9.82
C ARG A 28 -4.02 13.67 9.23
N GLY A 29 -2.98 13.76 10.04
CA GLY A 29 -1.67 14.20 9.59
C GLY A 29 -0.81 13.11 8.99
N CYS A 30 -1.26 11.87 9.05
CA CYS A 30 -0.49 10.74 8.53
C CYS A 30 -0.75 10.57 7.03
N ARG A 31 0.32 10.22 6.31
CA ARG A 31 0.24 9.92 4.89
C ARG A 31 0.75 8.53 4.64
N ILE A 32 0.10 7.83 3.72
CA ILE A 32 0.57 6.52 3.32
C ILE A 32 1.84 6.69 2.47
N PRO A 33 2.90 5.88 2.72
CA PRO A 33 4.11 5.96 1.90
C PRO A 33 3.87 5.43 0.50
N LEU A 34 4.75 5.83 -0.43
CA LEU A 34 4.73 5.27 -1.79
C LEU A 34 5.00 3.77 -1.74
N PRO A 35 4.24 2.97 -2.50
CA PRO A 35 4.53 1.55 -2.60
C PRO A 35 5.81 1.29 -3.38
N PHE A 36 6.47 0.20 -3.07
CA PHE A 36 7.69 -0.23 -3.75
C PHE A 36 7.62 -1.72 -4.06
N VAL A 37 8.33 -2.12 -5.11
CA VAL A 37 8.41 -3.53 -5.51
C VAL A 37 9.26 -4.30 -4.51
N ARG A 38 8.80 -5.50 -4.16
CA ARG A 38 9.56 -6.43 -3.32
C ARG A 38 9.47 -7.82 -3.92
N ASN A 39 10.43 -8.66 -3.56
CA ASN A 39 10.34 -10.08 -3.89
C ASN A 39 9.37 -10.74 -2.89
N PRO A 40 8.27 -11.33 -3.37
CA PRO A 40 7.34 -11.97 -2.44
C PRO A 40 7.96 -13.24 -1.84
N PRO A 41 7.54 -13.61 -0.61
CA PRO A 41 8.04 -14.83 0.04
C PRO A 41 7.55 -16.11 -0.64
N ASP A 42 6.52 -16.01 -1.47
CA ASP A 42 5.93 -17.12 -2.19
C ASP A 42 5.26 -16.62 -3.48
N ASP A 43 4.76 -17.55 -4.30
CA ASP A 43 4.15 -17.21 -5.59
C ASP A 43 2.75 -16.61 -5.48
N VAL A 44 2.15 -16.61 -4.30
CA VAL A 44 0.78 -16.12 -4.11
C VAL A 44 0.74 -14.73 -3.47
N SER A 45 1.85 -14.28 -2.90
CA SER A 45 1.94 -12.95 -2.27
C SER A 45 2.13 -11.85 -3.31
N ALA A 46 1.61 -10.67 -3.01
CA ALA A 46 1.79 -9.51 -3.87
C ALA A 46 3.27 -9.09 -3.93
N ASN A 47 3.66 -8.51 -5.05
CA ASN A 47 5.04 -8.13 -5.32
C ASN A 47 5.40 -6.70 -4.87
N TRP A 48 4.66 -6.17 -3.91
CA TRP A 48 4.88 -4.80 -3.45
C TRP A 48 4.57 -4.67 -1.95
N SER A 49 5.05 -3.60 -1.38
CA SER A 49 4.74 -3.23 -0.01
C SER A 49 4.89 -1.71 0.16
N VAL A 50 4.57 -1.21 1.35
CA VAL A 50 4.80 0.20 1.69
C VAL A 50 5.74 0.27 2.90
N GLY A 51 6.47 1.37 2.99
CA GLY A 51 7.40 1.59 4.09
C GLY A 51 6.68 1.94 5.39
N THR A 52 7.45 2.05 6.46
CA THR A 52 6.94 2.43 7.77
C THR A 52 6.91 3.94 7.91
N VAL A 53 5.82 4.48 8.45
CA VAL A 53 5.70 5.90 8.74
C VAL A 53 6.06 6.14 10.20
N ARG A 54 7.19 6.77 10.45
CA ARG A 54 7.73 6.93 11.81
C ARG A 54 6.96 7.92 12.68
N GLU A 55 6.32 8.89 12.08
CA GLU A 55 5.69 10.00 12.78
C GLU A 55 4.22 9.79 13.10
N CYS A 56 3.68 8.63 12.78
CA CYS A 56 2.28 8.34 13.03
C CYS A 56 2.08 7.53 14.31
N PRO A 57 0.98 7.79 15.06
CA PRO A 57 0.63 6.94 16.19
C PRO A 57 0.47 5.48 15.78
N ALA A 58 0.72 4.58 16.72
CA ALA A 58 0.68 3.14 16.47
C ALA A 58 -0.64 2.66 15.86
N GLY A 59 -1.77 3.25 16.27
CA GLY A 59 -3.07 2.89 15.69
C GLY A 59 -3.19 3.18 14.21
N CYS A 60 -2.50 4.22 13.72
CA CYS A 60 -2.50 4.55 12.30
C CYS A 60 -1.71 3.54 11.48
N HIS A 61 -0.64 3.00 12.04
CA HIS A 61 0.11 1.91 11.40
C HIS A 61 -0.76 0.68 11.19
N LEU A 62 -1.63 0.36 12.12
CA LEU A 62 -2.54 -0.77 11.99
C LEU A 62 -3.55 -0.55 10.86
N VAL A 63 -4.09 0.66 10.74
CA VAL A 63 -5.00 0.99 9.65
C VAL A 63 -4.32 0.83 8.30
N ILE A 64 -3.09 1.33 8.18
CA ILE A 64 -2.29 1.20 6.96
C ILE A 64 -2.01 -0.28 6.66
N ALA A 65 -1.60 -1.04 7.66
CA ALA A 65 -1.30 -2.47 7.50
C ALA A 65 -2.51 -3.27 7.02
N GLU A 66 -3.68 -3.02 7.60
CA GLU A 66 -4.92 -3.67 7.16
C GLU A 66 -5.26 -3.32 5.72
N LEU A 67 -5.16 -2.05 5.36
CA LEU A 67 -5.45 -1.59 4.01
C LEU A 67 -4.50 -2.24 3.00
N VAL A 68 -3.21 -2.24 3.28
CA VAL A 68 -2.19 -2.84 2.41
C VAL A 68 -2.46 -4.33 2.23
N THR A 69 -2.74 -5.04 3.31
CA THR A 69 -3.03 -6.49 3.26
C THR A 69 -4.25 -6.76 2.39
N ARG A 70 -5.29 -5.93 2.51
CA ARG A 70 -6.49 -6.06 1.69
C ARG A 70 -6.20 -5.84 0.22
N MET A 71 -5.38 -4.85 -0.10
CA MET A 71 -5.05 -4.52 -1.48
C MET A 71 -4.11 -5.56 -2.11
N TRP A 72 -3.32 -6.28 -1.31
CA TRP A 72 -2.48 -7.36 -1.83
C TRP A 72 -3.28 -8.46 -2.52
N THR A 73 -4.55 -8.65 -2.17
CA THR A 73 -5.38 -9.67 -2.82
C THR A 73 -5.91 -9.22 -4.18
N ARG A 74 -5.84 -7.91 -4.47
CA ARG A 74 -6.43 -7.31 -5.66
C ARG A 74 -5.42 -6.84 -6.69
N TYR A 75 -4.24 -6.41 -6.25
CA TYR A 75 -3.29 -5.71 -7.12
C TYR A 75 -1.88 -6.23 -6.97
N ASP A 76 -1.18 -6.24 -8.11
CA ASP A 76 0.27 -6.33 -8.17
C ASP A 76 0.79 -4.99 -8.70
N MET A 77 2.07 -4.71 -8.49
CA MET A 77 2.68 -3.49 -8.98
C MET A 77 3.51 -3.79 -10.23
N GLU A 78 3.34 -2.98 -11.26
CA GLU A 78 4.15 -3.09 -12.46
C GLU A 78 5.59 -2.74 -12.12
N PRO A 79 6.58 -3.52 -12.59
CA PRO A 79 7.97 -3.15 -12.39
C PRO A 79 8.28 -1.84 -13.09
N GLU A 80 9.07 -0.98 -12.43
CA GLU A 80 9.53 0.24 -13.07
C GLU A 80 10.49 -0.13 -14.19
N ARG A 81 10.18 0.34 -15.38
CA ARG A 81 11.06 0.14 -16.52
C ARG A 81 12.19 1.16 -16.44
N PRO A 82 13.44 0.74 -16.53
CA PRO A 82 14.53 1.69 -16.65
C PRO A 82 14.36 2.48 -17.95
N GLN A 83 14.37 3.77 -17.81
CA GLN A 83 14.32 4.65 -18.97
C GLN A 83 15.71 4.84 -19.52
#